data_60d587b330f43962f133e2f27063520d
#
_entry.id   60d587b330f43962f133e2f27063520d
#
_cell.length_a   1.000
_cell.length_b   1.000
_cell.length_c   1.000
_cell.angle_alpha   90.00
_cell.angle_beta   90.00
_cell.angle_gamma   90.00
#
_symmetry.space_group_name_H-M   'P 1'
#
loop_
_entity.id
_entity.type
_entity.pdbx_description
1 polymer ?
#
loop_
_entity_poly.entity_id
_entity_poly.type
_entity_poly.pdbx_seq_one_letter_code
_entity_poly.pdbx_strand_id
1 'polypeptide(L)'
;MSHGGGGSAESPLAAPQPTEATTAAEFTTALRALRMWSGLTYRQLEGKTAAHQDRLPPSTIATTLGRATLPREHFVDTFTRACGLGDDEVLLWLKTRRDIAIRATDEDDEDEPAPALGAPVRSRAPRWRRAASLLAATFVGVVGTVAVDAVVDRSAPASPSASPVVGLTIRPVGSWARVHPARTPELCLTEGRADHRAGAVAVQGSCADAPLPYAFIEPLGADVVQIQWHHPRHGIRCLAVLLGGPDRDVLEPRHECADDDPAQRFRIEPAGPPGATDVRIRPVATDLCLGPRDRATSAGAEIVQTPCSATSDQVFLIEPTAPP
;
A
#
# COMPACT_ATOMS: atom_id res chain seq x y z
N MET A 1 4.92 45.85 -32.70
CA MET A 1 3.75 45.25 -32.02
C MET A 1 4.16 43.88 -31.55
N SER A 2 4.64 43.80 -30.29
CA SER A 2 5.13 42.56 -29.67
C SER A 2 4.01 41.96 -28.90
N HIS A 3 3.60 40.75 -29.27
CA HIS A 3 2.70 39.94 -28.44
C HIS A 3 3.55 39.05 -27.52
N GLY A 4 3.59 39.43 -26.25
CA GLY A 4 4.10 38.58 -25.18
C GLY A 4 3.10 37.50 -24.88
N GLY A 5 3.43 36.24 -25.18
CA GLY A 5 2.72 35.09 -24.71
C GLY A 5 3.11 34.83 -23.26
N GLY A 6 2.23 35.18 -22.31
CA GLY A 6 2.36 34.76 -20.92
C GLY A 6 1.99 33.31 -20.81
N GLY A 7 2.98 32.42 -20.70
CA GLY A 7 2.76 31.06 -20.23
C GLY A 7 2.36 31.12 -18.76
N SER A 8 1.11 30.73 -18.45
CA SER A 8 0.68 30.47 -17.09
C SER A 8 1.50 29.31 -16.55
N ALA A 9 2.47 29.61 -15.70
CA ALA A 9 3.14 28.60 -14.91
C ALA A 9 2.07 27.97 -14.01
N GLU A 10 1.75 26.71 -14.24
CA GLU A 10 0.95 25.89 -13.34
C GLU A 10 1.66 25.89 -11.98
N SER A 11 1.04 26.54 -11.00
CA SER A 11 1.55 26.50 -9.62
C SER A 11 1.62 25.04 -9.16
N PRO A 12 2.75 24.59 -8.61
CA PRO A 12 2.82 23.25 -8.05
C PRO A 12 1.72 23.11 -7.00
N LEU A 13 0.95 22.02 -7.09
CA LEU A 13 -0.11 21.71 -6.11
C LEU A 13 0.49 21.80 -4.70
N ALA A 14 -0.08 22.63 -3.85
CA ALA A 14 0.39 22.82 -2.48
C ALA A 14 0.36 21.48 -1.73
N ALA A 15 1.34 21.28 -0.85
CA ALA A 15 1.40 20.06 -0.04
C ALA A 15 0.14 19.94 0.83
N PRO A 16 -0.43 18.73 0.99
CA PRO A 16 -1.54 18.49 1.92
C PRO A 16 -1.16 18.91 3.34
N GLN A 17 -2.08 19.56 4.03
CA GLN A 17 -1.88 20.02 5.39
C GLN A 17 -2.80 19.25 6.35
N PRO A 18 -2.36 18.98 7.59
CA PRO A 18 -3.14 18.22 8.58
C PRO A 18 -4.17 19.08 9.34
N THR A 19 -4.36 20.35 8.99
CA THR A 19 -5.08 21.34 9.79
C THR A 19 -6.55 21.04 10.02
N GLU A 20 -7.18 20.23 9.16
CA GLU A 20 -8.58 19.83 9.29
C GLU A 20 -8.76 18.52 10.08
N ALA A 21 -7.67 17.81 10.38
CA ALA A 21 -7.74 16.56 11.12
C ALA A 21 -8.02 16.79 12.60
N THR A 22 -9.11 16.22 13.09
CA THR A 22 -9.53 16.27 14.49
C THR A 22 -9.42 14.93 15.19
N THR A 23 -9.38 13.85 14.44
CA THR A 23 -9.29 12.45 14.89
C THR A 23 -8.02 11.75 14.38
N ALA A 24 -7.63 10.66 15.04
CA ALA A 24 -6.52 9.83 14.60
C ALA A 24 -6.72 9.26 13.19
N ALA A 25 -7.96 8.92 12.83
CA ALA A 25 -8.30 8.38 11.50
C ALA A 25 -8.14 9.44 10.40
N GLU A 26 -8.62 10.67 10.65
CA GLU A 26 -8.46 11.81 9.73
C GLU A 26 -6.99 12.17 9.55
N PHE A 27 -6.23 12.21 10.66
CA PHE A 27 -4.80 12.49 10.61
C PHE A 27 -4.03 11.45 9.78
N THR A 28 -4.35 10.16 9.95
CA THR A 28 -3.73 9.10 9.15
C THR A 28 -4.14 9.21 7.69
N THR A 29 -5.36 9.64 7.40
CA THR A 29 -5.81 9.91 6.02
C THR A 29 -5.05 11.07 5.39
N ALA A 30 -4.79 12.13 6.15
CA ALA A 30 -3.95 13.25 5.69
C ALA A 30 -2.50 12.81 5.41
N LEU A 31 -1.91 11.92 6.25
CA LEU A 31 -0.57 11.35 5.98
C LEU A 31 -0.55 10.51 4.68
N ARG A 32 -1.62 9.77 4.38
CA ARG A 32 -1.74 9.06 3.09
C ARG A 32 -1.78 10.04 1.92
N ALA A 33 -2.57 11.11 2.04
CA ALA A 33 -2.62 12.16 1.02
C ALA A 33 -1.25 12.81 0.81
N LEU A 34 -0.48 13.05 1.89
CA LEU A 34 0.89 13.57 1.80
C LEU A 34 1.83 12.60 1.07
N ARG A 35 1.75 11.29 1.35
CA ARG A 35 2.51 10.29 0.60
C ARG A 35 2.17 10.35 -0.89
N MET A 36 0.88 10.41 -1.21
CA MET A 36 0.42 10.47 -2.60
C MET A 36 0.92 11.74 -3.29
N TRP A 37 0.85 12.88 -2.62
CA TRP A 37 1.37 14.15 -3.12
C TRP A 37 2.88 14.08 -3.38
N SER A 38 3.65 13.44 -2.48
CA SER A 38 5.10 13.28 -2.64
C SER A 38 5.47 12.37 -3.82
N GLY A 39 4.55 11.55 -4.32
CA GLY A 39 4.78 10.58 -5.40
C GLY A 39 5.77 9.47 -5.06
N LEU A 40 6.11 9.27 -3.77
CA LEU A 40 7.11 8.31 -3.34
C LEU A 40 6.50 6.95 -3.00
N THR A 41 7.15 5.88 -3.44
CA THR A 41 6.87 4.52 -2.99
C THR A 41 7.38 4.29 -1.57
N TYR A 42 6.90 3.26 -0.89
CA TYR A 42 7.37 2.89 0.45
C TYR A 42 8.89 2.62 0.48
N ARG A 43 9.45 2.01 -0.56
CA ARG A 43 10.91 1.76 -0.68
C ARG A 43 11.70 3.05 -0.87
N GLN A 44 11.19 4.00 -1.65
CA GLN A 44 11.84 5.29 -1.81
C GLN A 44 11.80 6.11 -0.51
N LEU A 45 10.68 6.02 0.24
CA LEU A 45 10.59 6.60 1.58
C LEU A 45 11.60 5.95 2.53
N GLU A 46 11.71 4.61 2.55
CA GLU A 46 12.75 3.92 3.32
C GLU A 46 14.15 4.42 2.96
N GLY A 47 14.47 4.52 1.66
CA GLY A 47 15.76 5.01 1.20
C GLY A 47 16.06 6.43 1.68
N LYS A 48 15.06 7.32 1.65
CA LYS A 48 15.20 8.70 2.15
C LYS A 48 15.36 8.74 3.67
N THR A 49 14.56 7.97 4.41
CA THR A 49 14.67 7.92 5.88
C THR A 49 15.98 7.31 6.34
N ALA A 50 16.50 6.30 5.65
CA ALA A 50 17.79 5.69 5.93
C ALA A 50 18.97 6.67 5.77
N ALA A 51 18.88 7.61 4.83
CA ALA A 51 19.88 8.66 4.64
C ALA A 51 19.96 9.62 5.84
N HIS A 52 18.92 9.74 6.64
CA HIS A 52 18.84 10.56 7.85
C HIS A 52 19.05 9.78 9.16
N GLN A 53 19.53 8.54 9.10
CA GLN A 53 19.77 7.62 10.24
C GLN A 53 18.48 7.16 10.96
N ASP A 54 17.32 7.45 10.44
CA ASP A 54 16.00 7.16 11.02
C ASP A 54 15.19 6.23 10.10
N ARG A 55 15.74 5.05 9.85
CA ARG A 55 15.17 4.10 8.90
C ARG A 55 13.74 3.69 9.26
N LEU A 56 12.79 3.99 8.38
CA LEU A 56 11.42 3.48 8.42
C LEU A 56 11.27 2.35 7.41
N PRO A 57 11.16 1.09 7.84
CA PRO A 57 10.91 -0.03 6.92
C PRO A 57 9.59 0.14 6.16
N PRO A 58 9.48 -0.32 4.90
CA PRO A 58 8.25 -0.25 4.11
C PRO A 58 7.04 -0.84 4.81
N SER A 59 7.20 -1.99 5.47
CA SER A 59 6.15 -2.63 6.27
C SER A 59 5.68 -1.75 7.44
N THR A 60 6.59 -1.03 8.11
CA THR A 60 6.22 -0.09 9.19
C THR A 60 5.43 1.07 8.64
N ILE A 61 5.83 1.64 7.50
CA ILE A 61 5.11 2.74 6.85
C ILE A 61 3.71 2.27 6.44
N ALA A 62 3.62 1.15 5.73
CA ALA A 62 2.35 0.58 5.26
C ALA A 62 1.40 0.26 6.43
N THR A 63 1.90 -0.42 7.46
CA THR A 63 1.10 -0.76 8.65
C THR A 63 0.62 0.49 9.39
N THR A 64 1.47 1.50 9.58
CA THR A 64 1.11 2.73 10.29
C THR A 64 0.08 3.53 9.50
N LEU A 65 0.25 3.66 8.20
CA LEU A 65 -0.71 4.35 7.33
C LEU A 65 -2.00 3.55 7.12
N GLY A 66 -1.99 2.22 7.27
CA GLY A 66 -3.16 1.34 7.18
C GLY A 66 -4.08 1.39 8.40
N ARG A 67 -3.60 1.86 9.56
CA ARG A 67 -4.37 1.90 10.82
C ARG A 67 -5.07 3.25 11.03
N ALA A 68 -6.18 3.22 11.75
CA ALA A 68 -6.87 4.43 12.21
C ALA A 68 -6.37 4.90 13.59
N THR A 69 -5.18 4.48 14.01
CA THR A 69 -4.56 4.87 15.27
C THR A 69 -3.58 6.02 15.06
N LEU A 70 -3.46 6.90 16.05
CA LEU A 70 -2.55 8.04 15.98
C LEU A 70 -1.08 7.58 15.94
N PRO A 71 -0.31 7.88 14.86
CA PRO A 71 1.09 7.46 14.75
C PRO A 71 1.96 8.12 15.82
N ARG A 72 3.09 7.47 16.15
CA ARG A 72 4.08 8.04 17.08
C ARG A 72 4.70 9.31 16.49
N GLU A 73 5.08 10.25 17.36
CA GLU A 73 5.65 11.54 16.97
C GLU A 73 6.88 11.40 16.07
N HIS A 74 7.79 10.51 16.46
CA HIS A 74 8.98 10.19 15.67
C HIS A 74 8.65 9.69 14.25
N PHE A 75 7.63 8.84 14.11
CA PHE A 75 7.19 8.39 12.79
C PHE A 75 6.70 9.57 11.94
N VAL A 76 5.88 10.46 12.52
CA VAL A 76 5.36 11.63 11.80
C VAL A 76 6.49 12.55 11.34
N ASP A 77 7.44 12.86 12.22
CA ASP A 77 8.59 13.70 11.88
C ASP A 77 9.40 13.11 10.71
N THR A 78 9.85 11.86 10.87
CA THR A 78 10.67 11.18 9.87
C THR A 78 9.95 11.01 8.54
N PHE A 79 8.66 10.65 8.58
CA PHE A 79 7.85 10.40 7.39
C PHE A 79 7.57 11.69 6.60
N THR A 80 7.18 12.78 7.27
CA THR A 80 6.86 14.07 6.62
C THR A 80 8.11 14.69 5.99
N ARG A 81 9.27 14.61 6.66
CA ARG A 81 10.56 15.01 6.08
C ARG A 81 10.92 14.17 4.85
N ALA A 82 10.73 12.86 4.90
CA ALA A 82 10.99 11.98 3.77
C ALA A 82 10.07 12.30 2.57
N CYS A 83 8.84 12.73 2.83
CA CYS A 83 7.92 13.22 1.80
C CYS A 83 8.35 14.55 1.17
N GLY A 84 9.33 15.25 1.76
CA GLY A 84 9.90 16.49 1.21
C GLY A 84 9.36 17.78 1.82
N LEU A 85 8.70 17.70 2.98
CA LEU A 85 8.23 18.89 3.71
C LEU A 85 9.39 19.63 4.37
N GLY A 86 9.27 20.95 4.43
CA GLY A 86 10.17 21.82 5.18
C GLY A 86 9.89 21.81 6.70
N ASP A 87 10.83 22.35 7.49
CA ASP A 87 10.74 22.32 8.96
C ASP A 87 9.46 22.92 9.51
N ASP A 88 8.98 24.05 8.96
CA ASP A 88 7.76 24.70 9.41
C ASP A 88 6.51 23.84 9.17
N GLU A 89 6.47 23.16 8.03
CA GLU A 89 5.37 22.24 7.70
C GLU A 89 5.41 21.01 8.61
N VAL A 90 6.60 20.43 8.86
CA VAL A 90 6.79 19.31 9.79
C VAL A 90 6.29 19.68 11.19
N LEU A 91 6.64 20.87 11.67
CA LEU A 91 6.15 21.38 12.98
C LEU A 91 4.63 21.48 13.04
N LEU A 92 3.97 21.86 11.94
CA LEU A 92 2.51 21.89 11.85
C LEU A 92 1.91 20.48 12.00
N TRP A 93 2.51 19.48 11.33
CA TRP A 93 2.08 18.09 11.46
C TRP A 93 2.26 17.57 12.88
N LEU A 94 3.40 17.85 13.51
CA LEU A 94 3.67 17.45 14.90
C LEU A 94 2.72 18.12 15.89
N LYS A 95 2.41 19.41 15.67
CA LYS A 95 1.45 20.14 16.50
C LYS A 95 0.05 19.53 16.39
N THR A 96 -0.47 19.33 15.17
CA THR A 96 -1.80 18.73 14.97
C THR A 96 -1.88 17.34 15.61
N ARG A 97 -0.82 16.52 15.46
CA ARG A 97 -0.75 15.21 16.12
C ARG A 97 -0.86 15.32 17.64
N ARG A 98 -0.18 16.30 18.29
CA ARG A 98 -0.25 16.51 19.74
C ARG A 98 -1.63 16.96 20.17
N ASP A 99 -2.25 17.88 19.42
CA ASP A 99 -3.58 18.39 19.71
C ASP A 99 -4.64 17.26 19.65
N ILE A 100 -4.50 16.31 18.75
CA ILE A 100 -5.35 15.10 18.68
C ILE A 100 -5.11 14.18 19.89
N ALA A 101 -3.84 13.98 20.28
CA ALA A 101 -3.51 13.13 21.43
C ALA A 101 -4.07 13.68 22.74
N ILE A 102 -4.04 15.00 22.94
CA ILE A 102 -4.59 15.67 24.13
C ILE A 102 -6.11 15.48 24.17
N ARG A 103 -6.82 15.73 23.08
CA ARG A 103 -8.27 15.54 23.01
C ARG A 103 -8.71 14.12 23.31
N ALA A 104 -7.97 13.12 22.81
CA ALA A 104 -8.27 11.72 23.10
C ALA A 104 -8.11 11.36 24.60
N THR A 105 -7.18 12.00 25.32
CA THR A 105 -7.04 11.80 26.78
C THR A 105 -8.15 12.49 27.57
N ASP A 106 -8.62 13.64 27.11
CA ASP A 106 -9.71 14.38 27.79
C ASP A 106 -11.06 13.63 27.64
N GLU A 107 -11.31 12.97 26.51
CA GLU A 107 -12.50 12.14 26.29
C GLU A 107 -12.51 10.87 27.15
N ASP A 108 -11.34 10.26 27.41
CA ASP A 108 -11.20 9.08 28.27
C ASP A 108 -11.41 9.42 29.76
N ASP A 109 -11.10 10.66 30.20
CA ASP A 109 -11.29 11.12 31.58
C ASP A 109 -12.76 11.54 31.88
N GLU A 110 -13.56 11.90 30.88
CA GLU A 110 -14.98 12.24 31.06
C GLU A 110 -15.90 11.02 31.17
N ASP A 111 -15.45 9.84 30.74
CA ASP A 111 -16.25 8.59 30.76
C ASP A 111 -16.00 7.71 32.00
N GLU A 112 -15.18 8.19 32.97
CA GLU A 112 -14.98 7.49 34.25
C GLU A 112 -16.11 7.84 35.23
N PRO A 113 -17.03 6.91 35.57
CA PRO A 113 -18.09 7.17 36.53
C PRO A 113 -17.46 7.44 37.91
N ALA A 114 -17.83 8.57 38.52
CA ALA A 114 -17.37 8.99 39.81
C ALA A 114 -17.33 7.82 40.83
N PRO A 115 -16.23 7.65 41.60
CA PRO A 115 -16.08 6.53 42.51
C PRO A 115 -17.14 6.57 43.60
N ALA A 116 -18.01 5.56 43.63
CA ALA A 116 -18.91 5.31 44.72
C ALA A 116 -18.10 5.03 46.00
N LEU A 117 -18.23 5.92 47.00
CA LEU A 117 -17.63 5.81 48.31
C LEU A 117 -18.01 4.48 49.01
N GLY A 118 -17.07 3.57 49.12
CA GLY A 118 -17.16 2.46 50.06
C GLY A 118 -17.00 1.05 49.56
N ALA A 119 -15.78 0.62 49.19
CA ALA A 119 -15.40 -0.79 49.29
C ALA A 119 -13.87 -0.94 49.46
N PRO A 120 -13.33 -1.84 50.29
CA PRO A 120 -11.91 -1.91 50.62
C PRO A 120 -11.08 -2.47 49.45
N VAL A 121 -10.05 -1.74 49.12
CA VAL A 121 -9.05 -2.09 48.09
C VAL A 121 -8.31 -3.36 48.50
N ARG A 122 -8.55 -4.47 47.79
CA ARG A 122 -7.68 -5.65 47.83
C ARG A 122 -6.58 -5.50 46.79
N SER A 123 -5.40 -5.16 47.25
CA SER A 123 -4.18 -5.10 46.43
C SER A 123 -3.83 -6.48 45.87
N ARG A 124 -3.93 -6.67 44.57
CA ARG A 124 -3.36 -7.83 43.87
C ARG A 124 -1.93 -7.48 43.40
N ALA A 125 -0.95 -8.05 44.12
CA ALA A 125 0.45 -8.01 43.70
C ALA A 125 0.70 -8.82 42.42
N PRO A 126 1.53 -8.32 41.48
CA PRO A 126 1.88 -9.06 40.28
C PRO A 126 2.90 -10.16 40.60
N ARG A 127 2.54 -11.40 40.34
CA ARG A 127 3.45 -12.55 40.44
C ARG A 127 4.37 -12.63 39.23
N TRP A 128 5.56 -12.07 39.37
CA TRP A 128 6.67 -12.31 38.44
C TRP A 128 7.27 -13.70 38.77
N ARG A 129 7.07 -14.67 37.90
CA ARG A 129 7.83 -15.93 37.93
C ARG A 129 9.10 -15.73 37.07
N ARG A 130 10.23 -15.62 37.79
CA ARG A 130 11.58 -15.76 37.22
C ARG A 130 11.79 -17.25 36.92
N ALA A 131 12.13 -17.58 35.68
CA ALA A 131 12.79 -18.84 35.35
C ALA A 131 14.13 -18.48 34.68
N ALA A 132 15.19 -18.66 35.45
CA ALA A 132 16.56 -18.68 34.95
C ALA A 132 16.86 -20.09 34.45
N SER A 133 17.43 -20.23 33.29
CA SER A 133 18.12 -21.46 32.87
C SER A 133 19.40 -21.07 32.12
N LEU A 134 20.52 -21.24 32.79
CA LEU A 134 21.88 -21.25 32.25
C LEU A 134 22.11 -22.58 31.52
N LEU A 135 22.61 -22.57 30.32
CA LEU A 135 23.48 -23.61 29.78
C LEU A 135 24.53 -22.97 28.88
N ALA A 136 25.77 -23.01 29.37
CA ALA A 136 26.98 -22.75 28.63
C ALA A 136 27.34 -23.99 27.79
N ALA A 137 27.74 -23.77 26.54
CA ALA A 137 28.51 -24.73 25.76
C ALA A 137 29.55 -23.99 24.94
N THR A 138 30.76 -24.14 25.37
CA THR A 138 32.00 -23.79 24.67
C THR A 138 32.26 -24.75 23.53
N PHE A 139 32.57 -24.24 22.34
CA PHE A 139 33.32 -24.97 21.32
C PHE A 139 34.42 -24.06 20.73
N VAL A 140 35.64 -24.49 20.99
CA VAL A 140 36.88 -24.02 20.36
C VAL A 140 37.10 -24.82 19.10
N GLY A 141 37.57 -24.17 18.02
CA GLY A 141 38.06 -24.95 16.87
C GLY A 141 38.31 -24.12 15.61
N VAL A 142 39.53 -23.72 15.49
CA VAL A 142 40.44 -23.82 14.31
C VAL A 142 40.35 -22.76 13.20
N VAL A 143 41.42 -22.00 13.17
CA VAL A 143 41.95 -21.11 12.12
C VAL A 143 42.14 -21.85 10.81
N GLY A 144 41.65 -21.24 9.72
CA GLY A 144 41.99 -21.59 8.36
C GLY A 144 41.93 -20.35 7.48
N THR A 145 43.07 -19.68 7.35
CA THR A 145 43.28 -18.57 6.42
C THR A 145 43.41 -19.11 5.00
N VAL A 146 42.49 -18.77 4.11
CA VAL A 146 42.73 -18.79 2.66
C VAL A 146 42.41 -17.39 2.16
N ALA A 147 43.42 -16.64 1.81
CA ALA A 147 43.31 -15.39 1.08
C ALA A 147 42.95 -15.75 -0.37
N VAL A 148 41.77 -15.32 -0.79
CA VAL A 148 41.40 -15.23 -2.21
C VAL A 148 41.20 -13.76 -2.48
N ASP A 149 42.10 -13.15 -3.21
CA ASP A 149 41.93 -11.85 -3.85
C ASP A 149 40.79 -11.95 -4.87
N ALA A 150 39.55 -11.61 -4.45
CA ALA A 150 38.48 -11.33 -5.34
C ALA A 150 38.47 -9.83 -5.65
N VAL A 151 38.88 -9.49 -6.84
CA VAL A 151 38.64 -8.18 -7.46
C VAL A 151 37.14 -7.94 -7.44
N VAL A 152 36.68 -7.15 -6.48
CA VAL A 152 35.28 -6.68 -6.43
C VAL A 152 35.15 -5.60 -7.48
N ASP A 153 34.69 -6.02 -8.63
CA ASP A 153 34.14 -5.10 -9.63
C ASP A 153 32.93 -4.40 -9.00
N ARG A 154 33.10 -3.13 -8.62
CA ARG A 154 32.03 -2.26 -8.14
C ARG A 154 31.19 -1.85 -9.32
N SER A 155 30.41 -2.77 -9.86
CA SER A 155 29.25 -2.42 -10.68
C SER A 155 28.23 -1.75 -9.77
N ALA A 156 28.05 -0.45 -9.94
CA ALA A 156 26.95 0.28 -9.31
C ALA A 156 25.65 -0.48 -9.59
N PRO A 157 24.73 -0.61 -8.60
CA PRO A 157 23.44 -1.22 -8.84
C PRO A 157 22.72 -0.38 -9.92
N ALA A 158 22.52 -0.97 -11.08
CA ALA A 158 21.70 -0.38 -12.12
C ALA A 158 20.33 -0.09 -11.50
N SER A 159 19.90 1.17 -11.54
CA SER A 159 18.53 1.55 -11.24
C SER A 159 17.60 0.63 -12.04
N PRO A 160 16.57 0.02 -11.43
CA PRO A 160 15.65 -0.83 -12.16
C PRO A 160 14.97 0.02 -13.22
N SER A 161 15.39 -0.13 -14.46
CA SER A 161 14.69 0.43 -15.60
C SER A 161 13.35 -0.29 -15.68
N ALA A 162 12.26 0.46 -15.47
CA ALA A 162 10.93 -0.06 -15.72
C ALA A 162 10.88 -0.56 -17.16
N SER A 163 10.65 -1.85 -17.35
CA SER A 163 10.44 -2.40 -18.68
C SER A 163 9.13 -1.83 -19.21
N PRO A 164 9.14 -1.09 -20.33
CA PRO A 164 7.91 -0.54 -20.87
C PRO A 164 7.03 -1.68 -21.36
N VAL A 165 5.89 -1.87 -20.71
CA VAL A 165 4.78 -2.53 -21.37
C VAL A 165 4.38 -1.60 -22.50
N VAL A 166 4.53 -2.07 -23.75
CA VAL A 166 4.33 -1.20 -24.92
C VAL A 166 2.87 -0.74 -24.91
N GLY A 167 2.67 0.58 -24.76
CA GLY A 167 1.36 1.21 -24.64
C GLY A 167 0.92 1.58 -23.22
N LEU A 168 1.49 0.98 -22.17
CA LEU A 168 1.23 1.35 -20.79
C LEU A 168 2.52 1.85 -20.13
N THR A 169 2.65 3.16 -19.97
CA THR A 169 3.73 3.73 -19.18
C THR A 169 3.29 3.77 -17.73
N ILE A 170 3.59 2.74 -16.95
CA ILE A 170 3.49 2.80 -15.49
C ILE A 170 4.59 3.75 -15.03
N ARG A 171 4.20 4.93 -14.55
CA ARG A 171 5.16 5.89 -14.04
C ARG A 171 5.86 5.29 -12.81
N PRO A 172 7.14 5.66 -12.57
CA PRO A 172 7.88 5.18 -11.39
C PRO A 172 7.19 5.52 -10.04
N VAL A 173 6.24 6.44 -10.05
CA VAL A 173 5.48 6.94 -8.89
C VAL A 173 4.07 6.33 -8.78
N GLY A 174 3.75 5.33 -9.58
CA GLY A 174 2.42 4.75 -9.64
C GLY A 174 1.42 5.57 -10.46
N SER A 175 0.25 5.01 -10.68
CA SER A 175 -0.78 5.63 -11.50
C SER A 175 -2.18 5.27 -11.03
N TRP A 176 -3.07 6.26 -11.00
CA TRP A 176 -4.50 6.01 -10.91
C TRP A 176 -4.97 5.39 -12.20
N ALA A 177 -5.80 4.37 -12.11
CA ALA A 177 -6.27 3.66 -13.27
C ALA A 177 -7.63 2.99 -13.05
N ARG A 178 -8.33 2.72 -14.13
CA ARG A 178 -9.39 1.71 -14.20
C ARG A 178 -8.82 0.46 -14.85
N VAL A 179 -9.22 -0.69 -14.34
CA VAL A 179 -8.82 -1.98 -14.89
C VAL A 179 -10.07 -2.63 -15.44
N HIS A 180 -10.11 -2.87 -16.75
CA HIS A 180 -11.26 -3.41 -17.44
C HIS A 180 -10.96 -4.82 -17.96
N PRO A 181 -11.84 -5.81 -17.78
CA PRO A 181 -11.73 -7.05 -18.53
C PRO A 181 -11.89 -6.77 -20.04
N ALA A 182 -10.98 -7.26 -20.86
CA ALA A 182 -10.96 -6.92 -22.30
C ALA A 182 -12.22 -7.40 -23.05
N ARG A 183 -12.90 -8.43 -22.54
CA ARG A 183 -14.17 -8.92 -23.12
C ARG A 183 -15.39 -8.09 -22.77
N THR A 184 -15.30 -7.30 -21.73
CA THR A 184 -16.37 -6.47 -21.17
C THR A 184 -15.81 -5.11 -20.78
N PRO A 185 -15.38 -4.30 -21.74
CA PRO A 185 -14.68 -3.03 -21.47
C PRO A 185 -15.55 -1.99 -20.76
N GLU A 186 -16.87 -2.17 -20.77
CA GLU A 186 -17.84 -1.38 -20.00
C GLU A 186 -17.83 -1.72 -18.50
N LEU A 187 -17.24 -2.86 -18.11
CA LEU A 187 -17.06 -3.27 -16.73
C LEU A 187 -15.66 -2.93 -16.23
N CYS A 188 -15.57 -2.69 -14.93
CA CYS A 188 -14.33 -2.40 -14.21
C CYS A 188 -14.08 -3.43 -13.13
N LEU A 189 -12.81 -3.65 -12.81
CA LEU A 189 -12.40 -4.32 -11.58
C LEU A 189 -12.82 -3.43 -10.40
N THR A 190 -13.74 -3.91 -9.58
CA THR A 190 -14.30 -3.16 -8.45
C THR A 190 -14.60 -4.05 -7.27
N GLU A 191 -15.03 -3.46 -6.14
CA GLU A 191 -15.44 -4.18 -4.95
C GLU A 191 -16.84 -4.76 -5.11
N GLY A 192 -16.98 -6.03 -4.75
CA GLY A 192 -18.26 -6.73 -4.67
C GLY A 192 -18.31 -7.69 -3.51
N ARG A 193 -19.35 -8.51 -3.48
CA ARG A 193 -19.56 -9.58 -2.49
C ARG A 193 -19.81 -10.88 -3.21
N ALA A 194 -19.23 -11.95 -2.70
CA ALA A 194 -19.60 -13.29 -3.10
C ALA A 194 -20.81 -13.76 -2.27
N ASP A 195 -21.74 -14.47 -2.88
CA ASP A 195 -22.97 -14.95 -2.22
C ASP A 195 -22.70 -15.85 -1.01
N HIS A 196 -21.57 -16.53 -1.01
CA HIS A 196 -21.18 -17.51 0.02
C HIS A 196 -20.19 -16.96 1.06
N ARG A 197 -19.89 -15.64 1.00
CA ARG A 197 -18.83 -15.02 1.81
C ARG A 197 -19.25 -13.69 2.43
N ALA A 198 -18.87 -13.49 3.70
CA ALA A 198 -19.14 -12.23 4.41
C ALA A 198 -18.20 -11.07 4.03
N GLY A 199 -17.04 -11.34 3.41
CA GLY A 199 -16.03 -10.35 3.06
C GLY A 199 -16.20 -9.77 1.65
N ALA A 200 -15.54 -8.64 1.42
CA ALA A 200 -15.41 -8.04 0.11
C ALA A 200 -14.48 -8.87 -0.78
N VAL A 201 -14.81 -8.97 -2.07
CA VAL A 201 -14.00 -9.59 -3.12
C VAL A 201 -13.88 -8.68 -4.31
N ALA A 202 -12.91 -8.92 -5.16
CA ALA A 202 -12.83 -8.26 -6.44
C ALA A 202 -13.82 -8.89 -7.43
N VAL A 203 -14.62 -8.06 -8.06
CA VAL A 203 -15.57 -8.45 -9.10
C VAL A 203 -15.42 -7.56 -10.33
N GLN A 204 -15.94 -7.99 -11.47
CA GLN A 204 -16.23 -7.06 -12.56
C GLN A 204 -17.58 -6.41 -12.32
N GLY A 205 -17.65 -5.08 -12.33
CA GLY A 205 -18.87 -4.30 -12.11
C GLY A 205 -18.95 -3.12 -13.06
N SER A 206 -20.14 -2.49 -13.19
CA SER A 206 -20.30 -1.33 -14.06
C SER A 206 -19.33 -0.21 -13.66
N CYS A 207 -18.54 0.30 -14.61
CA CYS A 207 -17.63 1.43 -14.38
C CYS A 207 -18.39 2.73 -14.06
N ALA A 208 -19.64 2.86 -14.52
CA ALA A 208 -20.48 4.03 -14.29
C ALA A 208 -21.13 4.02 -12.90
N ASP A 209 -21.54 2.83 -12.42
CA ASP A 209 -22.26 2.66 -11.17
C ASP A 209 -21.35 2.47 -9.96
N ALA A 210 -20.09 2.12 -10.21
CA ALA A 210 -19.11 1.86 -9.16
C ALA A 210 -17.93 2.86 -9.22
N PRO A 211 -18.14 4.13 -8.83
CA PRO A 211 -17.01 5.09 -8.78
C PRO A 211 -15.97 4.71 -7.72
N LEU A 212 -16.29 3.81 -6.80
CA LEU A 212 -15.45 3.38 -5.69
C LEU A 212 -15.31 1.85 -5.65
N PRO A 213 -14.16 1.33 -5.20
CA PRO A 213 -12.93 2.03 -4.82
C PRO A 213 -12.14 2.55 -6.04
N TYR A 214 -11.35 3.60 -5.83
CA TYR A 214 -10.39 4.06 -6.84
C TYR A 214 -9.20 3.12 -6.87
N ALA A 215 -8.83 2.64 -8.05
CA ALA A 215 -7.66 1.78 -8.20
C ALA A 215 -6.38 2.60 -8.41
N PHE A 216 -5.34 2.24 -7.69
CA PHE A 216 -4.00 2.79 -7.83
C PHE A 216 -3.01 1.63 -8.08
N ILE A 217 -2.24 1.74 -9.15
CA ILE A 217 -1.23 0.74 -9.52
C ILE A 217 0.13 1.26 -9.06
N GLU A 218 0.67 0.65 -8.01
CA GLU A 218 1.95 0.99 -7.42
C GLU A 218 3.06 0.09 -7.98
N PRO A 219 4.08 0.62 -8.66
CA PRO A 219 5.20 -0.16 -9.16
C PRO A 219 6.11 -0.59 -7.99
N LEU A 220 6.39 -1.88 -7.89
CA LEU A 220 7.31 -2.46 -6.91
C LEU A 220 8.65 -2.90 -7.52
N GLY A 221 8.80 -2.82 -8.83
CA GLY A 221 9.99 -3.19 -9.57
C GLY A 221 9.64 -3.41 -11.04
N ALA A 222 10.59 -3.79 -11.86
CA ALA A 222 10.52 -3.84 -13.32
C ALA A 222 9.12 -4.10 -13.94
N ASP A 223 8.54 -5.24 -13.69
CA ASP A 223 7.23 -5.68 -14.20
C ASP A 223 6.24 -6.03 -13.08
N VAL A 224 6.61 -5.77 -11.82
CA VAL A 224 5.82 -6.12 -10.64
C VAL A 224 5.17 -4.87 -10.05
N VAL A 225 3.88 -4.99 -9.79
CA VAL A 225 3.06 -3.93 -9.19
C VAL A 225 2.30 -4.45 -7.98
N GLN A 226 1.81 -3.52 -7.17
CA GLN A 226 0.75 -3.73 -6.21
C GLN A 226 -0.49 -2.98 -6.70
N ILE A 227 -1.65 -3.60 -6.63
CA ILE A 227 -2.92 -2.97 -6.97
C ILE A 227 -3.61 -2.57 -5.67
N GLN A 228 -3.75 -1.27 -5.46
CA GLN A 228 -4.36 -0.70 -4.26
C GLN A 228 -5.76 -0.20 -4.58
N TRP A 229 -6.66 -0.38 -3.64
CA TRP A 229 -7.98 0.22 -3.65
C TRP A 229 -8.08 1.32 -2.59
N HIS A 230 -8.37 2.51 -3.04
CA HIS A 230 -8.55 3.68 -2.19
C HIS A 230 -10.03 3.98 -2.04
N HIS A 231 -10.54 3.85 -0.84
CA HIS A 231 -11.94 4.11 -0.53
C HIS A 231 -12.02 5.23 0.53
N PRO A 232 -12.83 6.30 0.32
CA PRO A 232 -12.87 7.46 1.24
C PRO A 232 -13.24 7.09 2.67
N ARG A 233 -14.06 6.06 2.88
CA ARG A 233 -14.50 5.60 4.21
C ARG A 233 -13.74 4.39 4.75
N HIS A 234 -13.17 3.56 3.87
CA HIS A 234 -12.52 2.31 4.27
C HIS A 234 -10.99 2.35 4.15
N GLY A 235 -10.44 3.50 3.71
CA GLY A 235 -9.02 3.68 3.55
C GLY A 235 -8.41 2.89 2.38
N ILE A 236 -7.11 2.68 2.46
CA ILE A 236 -6.35 1.93 1.45
C ILE A 236 -6.40 0.44 1.79
N ARG A 237 -6.67 -0.37 0.76
CA ARG A 237 -6.60 -1.83 0.81
C ARG A 237 -5.84 -2.35 -0.39
N CYS A 238 -5.00 -3.35 -0.19
CA CYS A 238 -4.24 -3.96 -1.27
C CYS A 238 -4.90 -5.25 -1.73
N LEU A 239 -5.04 -5.41 -3.03
CA LEU A 239 -5.57 -6.65 -3.59
C LEU A 239 -4.58 -7.78 -3.32
N ALA A 240 -5.10 -8.92 -2.90
CA ALA A 240 -4.34 -10.13 -2.64
C ALA A 240 -5.09 -11.35 -3.18
N VAL A 241 -4.36 -12.31 -3.71
CA VAL A 241 -4.96 -13.59 -4.06
C VAL A 241 -5.00 -14.52 -2.84
N LEU A 242 -6.13 -15.17 -2.61
CA LEU A 242 -6.26 -16.17 -1.56
C LEU A 242 -5.55 -17.46 -1.95
N LEU A 243 -4.54 -17.85 -1.16
CA LEU A 243 -3.72 -19.03 -1.43
C LEU A 243 -4.25 -20.33 -0.77
N GLY A 244 -5.28 -20.22 0.05
CA GLY A 244 -5.86 -21.35 0.77
C GLY A 244 -7.27 -21.10 1.28
N GLY A 245 -7.87 -22.12 1.92
CA GLY A 245 -9.22 -22.06 2.43
C GLY A 245 -10.29 -22.37 1.36
N PRO A 246 -11.58 -22.24 1.73
CA PRO A 246 -12.71 -22.54 0.84
C PRO A 246 -12.79 -21.56 -0.35
N ASP A 247 -12.30 -20.32 -0.16
CA ASP A 247 -12.32 -19.25 -1.16
C ASP A 247 -10.96 -19.13 -1.88
N ARG A 248 -10.17 -20.17 -1.88
CA ARG A 248 -8.90 -20.21 -2.60
C ARG A 248 -9.10 -19.70 -4.03
N ASP A 249 -8.08 -19.02 -4.54
CA ASP A 249 -7.98 -18.46 -5.88
C ASP A 249 -8.79 -17.16 -6.11
N VAL A 250 -9.59 -16.70 -5.14
CA VAL A 250 -10.30 -15.43 -5.20
C VAL A 250 -9.36 -14.26 -4.95
N LEU A 251 -9.58 -13.14 -5.64
CA LEU A 251 -8.92 -11.87 -5.40
C LEU A 251 -9.72 -11.05 -4.37
N GLU A 252 -9.09 -10.68 -3.27
CA GLU A 252 -9.72 -9.93 -2.18
C GLU A 252 -8.92 -8.66 -1.79
N PRO A 253 -9.60 -7.62 -1.27
CA PRO A 253 -8.92 -6.46 -0.70
C PRO A 253 -8.53 -6.71 0.76
N ARG A 254 -7.25 -6.56 1.08
CA ARG A 254 -6.69 -6.66 2.46
C ARG A 254 -6.36 -5.29 3.02
N HIS A 255 -6.60 -5.09 4.31
CA HIS A 255 -6.27 -3.85 5.00
C HIS A 255 -4.76 -3.64 5.18
N GLU A 256 -4.01 -4.72 5.29
CA GLU A 256 -2.55 -4.65 5.40
C GLU A 256 -1.93 -4.75 4.00
N CYS A 257 -1.27 -3.67 3.59
CA CYS A 257 -0.50 -3.62 2.36
C CYS A 257 0.96 -3.98 2.68
N ALA A 258 1.46 -5.05 2.08
CA ALA A 258 2.83 -5.53 2.27
C ALA A 258 3.52 -5.68 0.90
N ASP A 259 4.56 -4.88 0.68
CA ASP A 259 5.30 -4.86 -0.60
C ASP A 259 6.07 -6.15 -0.86
N ASP A 260 6.32 -6.94 0.18
CA ASP A 260 7.02 -8.22 0.16
C ASP A 260 6.09 -9.43 0.20
N ASP A 261 4.78 -9.26 0.42
CA ASP A 261 3.80 -10.36 0.34
C ASP A 261 3.58 -10.77 -1.13
N PRO A 262 4.03 -11.97 -1.56
CA PRO A 262 3.86 -12.41 -2.94
C PRO A 262 2.39 -12.55 -3.37
N ALA A 263 1.45 -12.70 -2.42
CA ALA A 263 0.03 -12.74 -2.71
C ALA A 263 -0.56 -11.36 -3.09
N GLN A 264 0.11 -10.27 -2.72
CA GLN A 264 -0.26 -8.89 -3.04
C GLN A 264 0.55 -8.30 -4.20
N ARG A 265 1.43 -9.09 -4.79
CA ARG A 265 2.31 -8.67 -5.89
C ARG A 265 1.82 -9.28 -7.18
N PHE A 266 1.72 -8.44 -8.20
CA PHE A 266 1.23 -8.86 -9.51
C PHE A 266 2.23 -8.50 -10.58
N ARG A 267 2.47 -9.43 -11.50
CA ARG A 267 3.21 -9.17 -12.73
C ARG A 267 2.23 -8.72 -13.80
N ILE A 268 2.55 -7.62 -14.48
CA ILE A 268 1.78 -7.13 -15.62
C ILE A 268 2.55 -7.46 -16.89
N GLU A 269 1.99 -8.33 -17.71
CA GLU A 269 2.60 -8.81 -18.95
C GLU A 269 1.78 -8.37 -20.15
N PRO A 270 2.41 -7.95 -21.27
CA PRO A 270 1.70 -7.68 -22.52
C PRO A 270 0.92 -8.92 -22.99
N ALA A 271 -0.32 -8.73 -23.41
CA ALA A 271 -1.21 -9.78 -23.90
C ALA A 271 -1.62 -9.49 -25.35
N GLY A 272 -0.74 -9.70 -26.31
CA GLY A 272 -1.02 -9.44 -27.70
C GLY A 272 0.24 -9.18 -28.52
N PRO A 273 0.08 -8.74 -29.76
CA PRO A 273 1.23 -8.39 -30.60
C PRO A 273 1.97 -7.18 -30.03
N PRO A 274 3.24 -6.94 -30.42
CA PRO A 274 3.98 -5.75 -30.02
C PRO A 274 3.19 -4.48 -30.31
N GLY A 275 2.98 -3.63 -29.28
CA GLY A 275 2.18 -2.40 -29.37
C GLY A 275 0.73 -2.54 -28.88
N ALA A 276 0.26 -3.74 -28.51
CA ALA A 276 -1.02 -3.89 -27.86
C ALA A 276 -1.01 -3.26 -26.46
N THR A 277 -2.15 -2.65 -26.08
CA THR A 277 -2.37 -2.10 -24.74
C THR A 277 -2.93 -3.13 -23.77
N ASP A 278 -3.27 -4.30 -24.29
CA ASP A 278 -3.82 -5.42 -23.56
C ASP A 278 -2.77 -6.05 -22.66
N VAL A 279 -3.14 -6.40 -21.45
CA VAL A 279 -2.25 -6.99 -20.47
C VAL A 279 -2.85 -8.22 -19.80
N ARG A 280 -1.98 -9.12 -19.34
CA ARG A 280 -2.30 -10.15 -18.34
C ARG A 280 -1.80 -9.71 -16.98
N ILE A 281 -2.57 -10.03 -15.96
CA ILE A 281 -2.22 -9.78 -14.57
C ILE A 281 -2.01 -11.13 -13.90
N ARG A 282 -0.80 -11.34 -13.35
CA ARG A 282 -0.41 -12.63 -12.76
C ARG A 282 0.08 -12.44 -11.33
N PRO A 283 -0.57 -13.07 -10.33
CA PRO A 283 -0.05 -13.08 -8.96
C PRO A 283 1.34 -13.70 -8.90
N VAL A 284 2.30 -13.03 -8.27
CA VAL A 284 3.67 -13.52 -8.11
C VAL A 284 3.72 -14.81 -7.30
N ALA A 285 2.78 -14.99 -6.35
CA ALA A 285 2.72 -16.17 -5.49
C ALA A 285 2.45 -17.48 -6.24
N THR A 286 1.74 -17.44 -7.37
CA THR A 286 1.25 -18.66 -8.03
C THR A 286 1.58 -18.73 -9.50
N ASP A 287 1.92 -17.58 -10.09
CA ASP A 287 2.19 -17.47 -11.52
C ASP A 287 1.00 -17.87 -12.43
N LEU A 288 -0.21 -17.95 -11.86
CA LEU A 288 -1.47 -18.14 -12.57
C LEU A 288 -1.93 -16.81 -13.21
N CYS A 289 -3.03 -16.81 -13.95
CA CYS A 289 -3.60 -15.62 -14.57
C CYS A 289 -4.91 -15.21 -13.90
N LEU A 290 -5.13 -13.90 -13.70
CA LEU A 290 -6.42 -13.40 -13.26
C LEU A 290 -7.43 -13.38 -14.39
N GLY A 291 -8.71 -13.58 -14.05
CA GLY A 291 -9.84 -13.47 -14.95
C GLY A 291 -11.18 -13.64 -14.22
N PRO A 292 -12.30 -13.28 -14.85
CA PRO A 292 -13.61 -13.52 -14.26
C PRO A 292 -13.85 -15.02 -14.06
N ARG A 293 -14.47 -15.40 -12.92
CA ARG A 293 -14.84 -16.77 -12.61
C ARG A 293 -15.71 -17.34 -13.74
N ASP A 294 -15.43 -18.57 -14.12
CA ASP A 294 -16.13 -19.31 -15.17
C ASP A 294 -16.20 -18.57 -16.52
N ARG A 295 -15.26 -17.65 -16.76
CA ARG A 295 -15.20 -16.79 -17.95
C ARG A 295 -16.46 -15.93 -18.13
N ALA A 296 -17.13 -15.60 -17.03
CA ALA A 296 -18.37 -14.85 -17.06
C ALA A 296 -18.17 -13.45 -17.65
N THR A 297 -19.22 -12.97 -18.32
CA THR A 297 -19.28 -11.59 -18.87
C THR A 297 -20.29 -10.71 -18.14
N SER A 298 -20.99 -11.26 -17.15
CA SER A 298 -21.97 -10.52 -16.35
C SER A 298 -21.31 -9.68 -15.26
N ALA A 299 -21.88 -8.54 -14.93
CA ALA A 299 -21.54 -7.80 -13.73
C ALA A 299 -21.75 -8.66 -12.46
N GLY A 300 -20.89 -8.48 -11.46
CA GLY A 300 -20.88 -9.26 -10.22
C GLY A 300 -20.01 -10.51 -10.26
N ALA A 301 -19.50 -10.92 -11.43
CA ALA A 301 -18.60 -12.07 -11.49
C ALA A 301 -17.28 -11.79 -10.78
N GLU A 302 -16.91 -12.72 -9.88
CA GLU A 302 -15.68 -12.64 -9.10
C GLU A 302 -14.44 -12.71 -9.99
N ILE A 303 -13.40 -12.00 -9.61
CA ILE A 303 -12.08 -12.14 -10.24
C ILE A 303 -11.28 -13.20 -9.47
N VAL A 304 -10.83 -14.20 -10.19
CA VAL A 304 -10.11 -15.35 -9.65
C VAL A 304 -8.83 -15.59 -10.44
N GLN A 305 -7.89 -16.32 -9.84
CA GLN A 305 -6.75 -16.86 -10.59
C GLN A 305 -7.05 -18.25 -11.11
N THR A 306 -6.65 -18.51 -12.34
CA THR A 306 -6.76 -19.81 -13.01
C THR A 306 -5.52 -20.09 -13.84
N PRO A 307 -5.27 -21.33 -14.28
CA PRO A 307 -4.19 -21.61 -15.22
C PRO A 307 -4.25 -20.68 -16.43
N CYS A 308 -3.11 -20.11 -16.80
CA CYS A 308 -3.02 -19.17 -17.91
C CYS A 308 -3.43 -19.85 -19.23
N SER A 309 -4.24 -19.14 -19.99
CA SER A 309 -4.72 -19.57 -21.31
C SER A 309 -4.44 -18.47 -22.35
N ALA A 310 -4.55 -18.81 -23.61
CA ALA A 310 -4.44 -17.84 -24.71
C ALA A 310 -5.75 -17.07 -24.96
N THR A 311 -6.78 -17.28 -24.12
CA THR A 311 -8.12 -16.72 -24.32
C THR A 311 -8.24 -15.32 -23.73
N SER A 312 -9.14 -14.50 -24.28
CA SER A 312 -9.32 -13.09 -23.93
C SER A 312 -10.00 -12.86 -22.57
N ASP A 313 -10.49 -13.91 -21.91
CA ASP A 313 -11.10 -13.81 -20.56
C ASP A 313 -10.06 -13.54 -19.47
N GLN A 314 -8.77 -13.72 -19.75
CA GLN A 314 -7.65 -13.40 -18.84
C GLN A 314 -6.87 -12.17 -19.31
N VAL A 315 -7.49 -11.35 -20.13
CA VAL A 315 -6.87 -10.14 -20.68
C VAL A 315 -7.59 -8.93 -20.10
N PHE A 316 -6.83 -7.90 -19.73
CA PHE A 316 -7.30 -6.66 -19.16
C PHE A 316 -6.78 -5.46 -19.94
N LEU A 317 -7.55 -4.38 -19.90
CA LEU A 317 -7.14 -3.05 -20.31
C LEU A 317 -6.91 -2.21 -19.06
N ILE A 318 -5.82 -1.46 -19.02
CA ILE A 318 -5.54 -0.53 -17.93
C ILE A 318 -5.63 0.89 -18.49
N GLU A 319 -6.69 1.59 -18.09
CA GLU A 319 -6.96 2.97 -18.48
C GLU A 319 -6.47 3.92 -17.39
N PRO A 320 -5.42 4.74 -17.62
CA PRO A 320 -4.99 5.75 -16.67
C PRO A 320 -6.09 6.78 -16.44
N THR A 321 -6.29 7.17 -15.17
CA THR A 321 -7.26 8.20 -14.78
C THR A 321 -6.58 9.36 -14.03
N ALA A 322 -7.27 10.49 -13.93
CA ALA A 322 -6.87 11.54 -13.02
C ALA A 322 -6.99 11.06 -11.55
N PRO A 323 -6.22 11.64 -10.63
CA PRO A 323 -6.45 11.46 -9.19
C PRO A 323 -7.89 11.81 -8.81
N PRO A 324 -8.51 11.07 -7.84
CA PRO A 324 -9.85 11.35 -7.37
C PRO A 324 -9.96 12.65 -6.56
#